data_1f1cc6d2f146d438ebcb4a7ac94df786
#
_entry.id   1f1cc6d2f146d438ebcb4a7ac94df786
#
_cell.length_a   1.000
_cell.length_b   1.000
_cell.length_c   1.000
_cell.angle_alpha   90.00
_cell.angle_beta   90.00
_cell.angle_gamma   90.00
#
_symmetry.space_group_name_H-M   'P 1'
#
loop_
_entity.id
_entity.type
_entity.pdbx_description
1 polymer ?
#
loop_
_entity_poly.entity_id
_entity_poly.type
_entity_poly.pdbx_seq_one_letter_code
_entity_poly.pdbx_strand_id
1 'polypeptide(L)' 'MRVNKMNHPNEGIKCVVNTCEYYMSGDHCAAEKIEVQPRNAADTQETDCATFIPKD' A
#
# COMPACT_ATOMS: atom_id res chain seq x y z
N MET A 1 9.27 7.15 2.51
CA MET A 1 8.46 8.08 3.32
C MET A 1 7.43 7.31 4.13
N ARG A 2 7.33 7.63 5.40
CA ARG A 2 6.32 6.97 6.24
C ARG A 2 5.05 7.80 6.27
N VAL A 3 3.92 7.13 6.13
CA VAL A 3 2.63 7.77 6.35
C VAL A 3 2.03 7.20 7.62
N ASN A 4 1.03 7.89 8.15
CA ASN A 4 0.37 7.41 9.37
C ASN A 4 -0.35 6.11 9.11
N LYS A 5 -0.23 5.20 10.06
CA LYS A 5 -0.95 3.93 10.01
C LYS A 5 -2.22 4.10 10.83
N MET A 6 -3.35 3.85 10.18
CA MET A 6 -4.64 3.96 10.85
C MET A 6 -4.95 2.67 11.62
N ASN A 7 -5.89 2.74 12.53
CA ASN A 7 -6.31 1.54 13.25
C ASN A 7 -7.53 0.87 12.59
N HIS A 8 -7.83 1.27 11.36
CA HIS A 8 -8.88 0.65 10.56
C HIS A 8 -8.46 0.72 9.11
N PRO A 9 -9.06 -0.09 8.23
CA PRO A 9 -8.63 -0.10 6.83
C PRO A 9 -9.01 1.19 6.11
N ASN A 10 -8.16 1.56 5.15
CA ASN A 10 -8.50 2.62 4.21
C ASN A 10 -9.41 2.01 3.16
N GLU A 11 -10.68 2.37 3.18
CA GLU A 11 -11.67 1.68 2.37
C GLU A 11 -11.49 1.90 0.87
N GLY A 12 -10.69 2.89 0.49
CA GLY A 12 -10.40 3.12 -0.91
C GLY A 12 -9.28 2.25 -1.47
N ILE A 13 -8.68 1.40 -0.64
CA ILE A 13 -7.51 0.63 -1.06
C ILE A 13 -7.73 -0.84 -0.78
N LYS A 14 -7.56 -1.68 -1.82
CA LYS A 14 -7.44 -3.11 -1.66
C LYS A 14 -5.99 -3.48 -1.93
N CYS A 15 -5.38 -4.25 -1.04
CA CYS A 15 -3.98 -4.61 -1.16
C CYS A 15 -3.77 -6.04 -0.71
N VAL A 16 -3.12 -6.83 -1.54
CA VAL A 16 -2.86 -8.25 -1.24
C VAL A 16 -1.43 -8.50 -0.77
N VAL A 17 -0.64 -7.44 -0.61
CA VAL A 17 0.79 -7.57 -0.26
C VAL A 17 0.91 -7.72 1.25
N ASN A 18 0.85 -8.96 1.72
CA ASN A 18 0.79 -9.24 3.15
C ASN A 18 2.14 -9.15 3.86
N THR A 19 3.19 -8.79 3.14
CA THR A 19 4.50 -8.51 3.74
C THR A 19 4.68 -7.05 4.07
N CYS A 20 3.67 -6.22 3.85
CA CYS A 20 3.75 -4.78 4.06
C CYS A 20 3.33 -4.43 5.49
N GLU A 21 4.03 -3.46 6.08
CA GLU A 21 3.72 -2.97 7.42
C GLU A 21 2.28 -2.45 7.53
N TYR A 22 1.74 -1.92 6.44
CA TYR A 22 0.38 -1.35 6.43
C TYR A 22 -0.70 -2.37 6.10
N TYR A 23 -0.33 -3.60 5.80
CA TYR A 23 -1.31 -4.62 5.45
C TYR A 23 -2.23 -4.93 6.64
N MET A 24 -3.51 -5.06 6.36
CA MET A 24 -4.50 -5.53 7.33
C MET A 24 -5.20 -6.76 6.78
N SER A 25 -5.60 -7.65 7.66
CA SER A 25 -6.29 -8.88 7.28
C SER A 25 -7.50 -8.59 6.41
N GLY A 26 -7.73 -9.44 5.43
CA GLY A 26 -8.81 -9.26 4.48
C GLY A 26 -8.40 -8.45 3.27
N ASP A 27 -7.09 -8.36 3.03
CA ASP A 27 -6.53 -7.66 1.87
C ASP A 27 -6.85 -6.18 1.91
N HIS A 28 -6.60 -5.59 3.07
CA HIS A 28 -6.79 -4.16 3.29
C HIS A 28 -5.47 -3.46 3.54
N CYS A 29 -5.48 -2.15 3.42
CA CYS A 29 -4.33 -1.31 3.70
C CYS A 29 -4.72 -0.29 4.75
N ALA A 30 -3.88 -0.15 5.79
CA ALA A 30 -4.14 0.80 6.87
C ALA A 30 -3.38 2.10 6.68
N ALA A 31 -2.72 2.30 5.56
CA ALA A 31 -2.02 3.56 5.30
C ALA A 31 -3.04 4.66 5.05
N GLU A 32 -2.80 5.82 5.63
CA GLU A 32 -3.67 6.97 5.46
C GLU A 32 -3.71 7.41 4.01
N LYS A 33 -2.57 7.26 3.31
CA LYS A 33 -2.46 7.55 1.89
C LYS A 33 -1.33 6.70 1.33
N ILE A 34 -1.32 6.52 0.03
CA ILE A 34 -0.23 5.80 -0.64
C ILE A 34 0.21 6.58 -1.86
N GLU A 35 1.40 6.25 -2.33
CA GLU A 35 1.90 6.78 -3.60
C GLU A 35 2.21 5.60 -4.50
N VAL A 36 1.69 5.61 -5.70
CA VAL A 36 1.92 4.56 -6.69
C VAL A 36 2.84 5.11 -7.78
N GLN A 37 3.88 4.37 -8.10
CA GLN A 37 4.93 4.76 -9.03
C GLN A 37 5.23 3.61 -9.99
N PRO A 38 5.99 3.85 -11.06
CA PRO A 38 6.57 5.12 -11.50
C PRO A 38 5.61 5.92 -12.38
N ARG A 39 5.99 7.16 -12.64
CA ARG A 39 5.17 8.11 -13.38
C ARG A 39 4.90 7.69 -14.82
N ASN A 40 5.83 6.93 -15.40
CA ASN A 40 5.77 6.54 -16.81
C ASN A 40 5.31 5.10 -17.01
N ALA A 41 4.62 4.52 -16.03
CA ALA A 41 4.14 3.15 -16.16
C ALA A 41 3.13 3.04 -17.30
N ALA A 42 3.23 1.95 -18.06
CA ALA A 42 2.37 1.73 -19.22
C ALA A 42 1.30 0.67 -18.94
N ASP A 43 1.46 -0.15 -17.90
CA ASP A 43 0.48 -1.19 -17.59
C ASP A 43 0.56 -1.52 -16.10
N THR A 44 -0.32 -2.42 -15.67
CA THR A 44 -0.43 -2.75 -14.25
C THR A 44 0.78 -3.49 -13.71
N GLN A 45 1.57 -4.09 -14.56
CA GLN A 45 2.76 -4.81 -14.11
C GLN A 45 3.92 -3.88 -13.81
N GLU A 46 3.82 -2.63 -14.22
CA GLU A 46 4.89 -1.66 -14.06
C GLU A 46 4.67 -0.71 -12.89
N THR A 47 3.59 -0.87 -12.15
CA THR A 47 3.32 0.04 -11.04
C THR A 47 3.62 -0.63 -9.71
N ASP A 48 4.10 0.16 -8.76
CA ASP A 48 4.41 -0.30 -7.42
C ASP A 48 3.95 0.72 -6.40
N CYS A 49 3.60 0.24 -5.23
CA CYS A 49 3.28 1.12 -4.11
C CYS A 49 4.57 1.57 -3.45
N ALA A 50 4.90 2.85 -3.60
CA ALA A 50 6.12 3.40 -3.03
C ALA A 50 6.00 3.62 -1.53
N THR A 51 4.82 3.52 -0.97
CA THR A 51 4.60 3.62 0.47
C THR A 51 4.91 2.31 1.18
N PHE A 52 5.11 1.23 0.43
CA PHE A 52 5.40 -0.09 0.99
C PHE A 52 6.58 -0.04 1.97
N ILE A 53 6.39 -0.65 3.13
CA ILE A 53 7.46 -0.85 4.11
C ILE A 53 7.40 -2.33 4.50
N PRO A 54 8.50 -3.07 4.33
CA PRO A 54 8.47 -4.49 4.67
C PRO A 54 8.30 -4.68 6.18
N LYS A 55 7.45 -5.63 6.54
CA LYS A 55 7.40 -6.13 7.92
C LYS A 55 8.63 -6.95 8.17
N ASP A 56 9.16 -6.88 9.37
CA ASP A 56 10.24 -7.79 9.68
C ASP A 56 9.81 -8.98 10.46
#